data_c0d6f0ec04a7346af6c2268defc249d4
#
_entry.id   c0d6f0ec04a7346af6c2268defc249d4
#
_cell.length_a   1.000
_cell.length_b   1.000
_cell.length_c   1.000
_cell.angle_alpha   90.00
_cell.angle_beta   90.00
_cell.angle_gamma   90.00
#
_symmetry.space_group_name_H-M   'P 1'
#
loop_
_entity.id
_entity.type
_entity.pdbx_description
1 polymer ?
#
loop_
_entity_poly.entity_id
_entity_poly.type
_entity_poly.pdbx_seq_one_letter_code
_entity_poly.pdbx_strand_id
1 'polypeptide(L)'
;MAREFTRNMLIMLGAIMVGVVIITYFIGDIINRSTIETMTLQHNVEIVDINSRNENFTDYCLQGSIKMDSAREVREIANYYFDFALYWFNNALVTSNKNLTAQSIDNCTKAMGQYLTAYQNFGKSRPYFEIAKNYTTKTQYLEVLGYYIGFSQAGQNITMLRYNASDYLRRAAENLSFGHMENVTALMANFTIIEQMVQGATQVYNEFRYQIDGYLFFSTIREVPDQT
;
A
#
# COMPACT_ATOMS: atom_id res chain seq x y z
N MET A 1 -53.42 -58.96 -51.07
CA MET A 1 -53.08 -57.58 -51.29
C MET A 1 -53.22 -56.67 -50.01
N ALA A 2 -54.35 -56.64 -49.35
CA ALA A 2 -54.53 -55.78 -48.16
C ALA A 2 -53.56 -56.07 -46.99
N ARG A 3 -53.26 -57.36 -46.72
CA ARG A 3 -52.34 -57.76 -45.59
C ARG A 3 -50.87 -57.43 -45.83
N GLU A 4 -50.40 -57.44 -47.06
CA GLU A 4 -49.02 -57.07 -47.38
C GLU A 4 -48.82 -55.56 -47.36
N PHE A 5 -49.84 -54.81 -47.78
CA PHE A 5 -49.83 -53.35 -47.71
C PHE A 5 -49.74 -52.86 -46.26
N THR A 6 -50.47 -53.46 -45.34
CA THR A 6 -50.45 -53.13 -43.91
C THR A 6 -49.08 -53.45 -43.28
N ARG A 7 -48.45 -54.58 -43.67
CA ARG A 7 -47.12 -55.00 -43.16
C ARG A 7 -46.02 -54.05 -43.64
N ASN A 8 -46.04 -53.69 -44.90
CA ASN A 8 -45.04 -52.74 -45.43
C ASN A 8 -45.19 -51.32 -44.86
N MET A 9 -46.41 -50.92 -44.58
CA MET A 9 -46.69 -49.63 -43.92
C MET A 9 -46.22 -49.61 -42.48
N LEU A 10 -46.36 -50.72 -41.71
CA LEU A 10 -45.84 -50.85 -40.37
C LEU A 10 -44.31 -50.86 -40.31
N ILE A 11 -43.63 -51.48 -41.26
CA ILE A 11 -42.18 -51.51 -41.39
C ILE A 11 -41.69 -50.12 -41.73
N MET A 12 -42.34 -49.38 -42.62
CA MET A 12 -41.98 -48.01 -42.98
C MET A 12 -42.19 -47.06 -41.81
N LEU A 13 -43.24 -47.17 -41.03
CA LEU A 13 -43.50 -46.39 -39.84
C LEU A 13 -42.43 -46.64 -38.75
N GLY A 14 -42.06 -47.93 -38.55
CA GLY A 14 -40.98 -48.33 -37.66
C GLY A 14 -39.62 -47.72 -38.05
N ALA A 15 -39.30 -47.76 -39.35
CA ALA A 15 -38.06 -47.17 -39.86
C ALA A 15 -38.01 -45.62 -39.65
N ILE A 16 -39.13 -44.95 -39.84
CA ILE A 16 -39.26 -43.50 -39.61
C ILE A 16 -39.07 -43.19 -38.11
N MET A 17 -39.71 -43.95 -37.22
CA MET A 17 -39.58 -43.78 -35.78
C MET A 17 -38.12 -43.95 -35.30
N VAL A 18 -37.45 -45.00 -35.79
CA VAL A 18 -36.01 -45.22 -35.46
C VAL A 18 -35.16 -44.08 -36.01
N GLY A 19 -35.42 -43.62 -37.22
CA GLY A 19 -34.73 -42.46 -37.81
C GLY A 19 -34.88 -41.17 -36.97
N VAL A 20 -36.11 -40.90 -36.51
CA VAL A 20 -36.38 -39.73 -35.64
C VAL A 20 -35.64 -39.84 -34.30
N VAL A 21 -35.63 -41.04 -33.69
CA VAL A 21 -34.90 -41.24 -32.42
C VAL A 21 -33.39 -41.02 -32.59
N ILE A 22 -32.82 -41.55 -33.67
CA ILE A 22 -31.39 -41.38 -33.97
C ILE A 22 -31.06 -39.88 -34.21
N ILE A 23 -31.86 -39.18 -35.01
CA ILE A 23 -31.65 -37.76 -35.28
C ILE A 23 -31.79 -36.93 -34.00
N THR A 24 -32.78 -37.21 -33.17
CA THR A 24 -32.97 -36.51 -31.88
C THR A 24 -31.79 -36.74 -30.93
N TYR A 25 -31.26 -37.96 -30.88
CA TYR A 25 -30.07 -38.28 -30.09
C TYR A 25 -28.84 -37.52 -30.57
N PHE A 26 -28.56 -37.49 -31.89
CA PHE A 26 -27.41 -36.75 -32.44
C PHE A 26 -27.54 -35.26 -32.25
N ILE A 27 -28.72 -34.69 -32.44
CA ILE A 27 -28.95 -33.25 -32.19
C ILE A 27 -28.75 -32.92 -30.69
N GLY A 28 -29.25 -33.78 -29.80
CA GLY A 28 -29.06 -33.66 -28.35
C GLY A 28 -27.58 -33.72 -27.95
N ASP A 29 -26.80 -34.64 -28.54
CA ASP A 29 -25.37 -34.78 -28.27
C ASP A 29 -24.56 -33.54 -28.77
N ILE A 30 -24.85 -33.04 -29.97
CA ILE A 30 -24.23 -31.85 -30.53
C ILE A 30 -24.52 -30.60 -29.67
N ILE A 31 -25.78 -30.41 -29.26
CA ILE A 31 -26.16 -29.26 -28.40
C ILE A 31 -25.46 -29.39 -27.04
N ASN A 32 -25.41 -30.57 -26.46
CA ASN A 32 -24.78 -30.80 -25.16
C ASN A 32 -23.27 -30.54 -25.20
N ARG A 33 -22.57 -31.03 -26.23
CA ARG A 33 -21.13 -30.77 -26.45
C ARG A 33 -20.85 -29.28 -26.63
N SER A 34 -21.62 -28.59 -27.48
CA SER A 34 -21.48 -27.14 -27.70
C SER A 34 -21.72 -26.37 -26.40
N THR A 35 -22.68 -26.75 -25.58
CA THR A 35 -22.94 -26.11 -24.28
C THR A 35 -21.81 -26.36 -23.29
N ILE A 36 -21.27 -27.57 -23.22
CA ILE A 36 -20.14 -27.92 -22.36
C ILE A 36 -18.87 -27.13 -22.80
N GLU A 37 -18.56 -27.06 -24.08
CA GLU A 37 -17.43 -26.31 -24.62
C GLU A 37 -17.55 -24.83 -24.29
N THR A 38 -18.73 -24.23 -24.46
CA THR A 38 -19.00 -22.83 -24.15
C THR A 38 -18.83 -22.55 -22.65
N MET A 39 -19.37 -23.42 -21.78
CA MET A 39 -19.21 -23.29 -20.33
C MET A 39 -17.75 -23.45 -19.90
N THR A 40 -17.01 -24.38 -20.50
CA THR A 40 -15.58 -24.59 -20.22
C THR A 40 -14.75 -23.37 -20.63
N LEU A 41 -15.03 -22.80 -21.80
CA LEU A 41 -14.37 -21.58 -22.27
C LEU A 41 -14.66 -20.38 -21.34
N GLN A 42 -15.93 -20.19 -20.97
CA GLN A 42 -16.31 -19.13 -20.03
C GLN A 42 -15.62 -19.29 -18.67
N HIS A 43 -15.60 -20.51 -18.13
CA HIS A 43 -14.95 -20.81 -16.86
C HIS A 43 -13.43 -20.57 -16.91
N ASN A 44 -12.77 -20.96 -18.01
CA ASN A 44 -11.35 -20.69 -18.20
C ASN A 44 -11.05 -19.18 -18.29
N VAL A 45 -11.86 -18.42 -19.01
CA VAL A 45 -11.74 -16.95 -19.10
C VAL A 45 -11.91 -16.33 -17.72
N GLU A 46 -12.90 -16.79 -16.95
CA GLU A 46 -13.16 -16.30 -15.59
C GLU A 46 -12.00 -16.60 -14.63
N ILE A 47 -11.41 -17.81 -14.71
CA ILE A 47 -10.22 -18.18 -13.91
C ILE A 47 -9.02 -17.29 -14.27
N VAL A 48 -8.78 -17.05 -15.55
CA VAL A 48 -7.68 -16.17 -16.00
C VAL A 48 -7.89 -14.73 -15.51
N ASP A 49 -9.11 -14.20 -15.56
CA ASP A 49 -9.42 -12.85 -15.04
C ASP A 49 -9.20 -12.78 -13.53
N ILE A 50 -9.66 -13.76 -12.76
CA ILE A 50 -9.47 -13.83 -11.30
C ILE A 50 -7.98 -13.89 -10.94
N ASN A 51 -7.20 -14.71 -11.64
CA ASN A 51 -5.76 -14.82 -11.39
C ASN A 51 -5.04 -13.50 -11.71
N SER A 52 -5.32 -12.90 -12.85
CA SER A 52 -4.76 -11.60 -13.23
C SER A 52 -5.11 -10.49 -12.24
N ARG A 53 -6.34 -10.47 -11.72
CA ARG A 53 -6.74 -9.53 -10.68
C ARG A 53 -5.99 -9.74 -9.38
N ASN A 54 -5.81 -11.00 -8.95
CA ASN A 54 -5.07 -11.32 -7.73
C ASN A 54 -3.58 -10.96 -7.85
N GLU A 55 -2.95 -11.22 -9.00
CA GLU A 55 -1.57 -10.81 -9.28
C GLU A 55 -1.42 -9.30 -9.21
N ASN A 56 -2.25 -8.54 -9.93
CA ASN A 56 -2.22 -7.09 -9.91
C ASN A 56 -2.47 -6.52 -8.50
N PHE A 57 -3.43 -7.08 -7.75
CA PHE A 57 -3.67 -6.70 -6.35
C PHE A 57 -2.41 -6.85 -5.51
N THR A 58 -1.78 -8.03 -5.59
CA THR A 58 -0.57 -8.35 -4.81
C THR A 58 0.60 -7.45 -5.19
N ASP A 59 0.82 -7.23 -6.49
CA ASP A 59 1.90 -6.38 -6.99
C ASP A 59 1.78 -4.94 -6.52
N TYR A 60 0.58 -4.35 -6.62
CA TYR A 60 0.36 -2.98 -6.14
C TYR A 60 0.49 -2.86 -4.63
N CYS A 61 0.00 -3.83 -3.87
CA CYS A 61 0.19 -3.88 -2.42
C CYS A 61 1.68 -3.95 -2.05
N LEU A 62 2.44 -4.81 -2.73
CA LEU A 62 3.88 -4.98 -2.51
C LEU A 62 4.63 -3.68 -2.84
N GLN A 63 4.37 -3.06 -4.01
CA GLN A 63 5.01 -1.80 -4.39
C GLN A 63 4.71 -0.67 -3.39
N GLY A 64 3.47 -0.57 -2.94
CA GLY A 64 3.07 0.37 -1.88
C GLY A 64 3.83 0.15 -0.58
N SER A 65 3.94 -1.10 -0.14
CA SER A 65 4.67 -1.50 1.08
C SER A 65 6.15 -1.20 0.98
N ILE A 66 6.82 -1.53 -0.13
CA ILE A 66 8.25 -1.23 -0.36
C ILE A 66 8.50 0.29 -0.24
N LYS A 67 7.65 1.13 -0.84
CA LYS A 67 7.82 2.59 -0.74
C LYS A 67 7.59 3.10 0.68
N MET A 68 6.64 2.52 1.39
CA MET A 68 6.33 2.87 2.77
C MET A 68 7.47 2.45 3.73
N ASP A 69 8.03 1.25 3.57
CA ASP A 69 9.16 0.77 4.38
C ASP A 69 10.41 1.61 4.12
N SER A 70 10.72 1.92 2.86
CA SER A 70 11.79 2.86 2.52
C SER A 70 11.57 4.25 3.15
N ALA A 71 10.32 4.73 3.22
CA ALA A 71 10.01 6.00 3.89
C ALA A 71 10.31 5.92 5.40
N ARG A 72 9.98 4.78 6.04
CA ARG A 72 10.24 4.54 7.48
C ARG A 72 11.73 4.52 7.78
N GLU A 73 12.51 3.76 7.01
CA GLU A 73 13.97 3.68 7.16
C GLU A 73 14.64 5.06 7.03
N VAL A 74 14.29 5.81 5.98
CA VAL A 74 14.83 7.15 5.76
C VAL A 74 14.42 8.11 6.89
N ARG A 75 13.19 7.99 7.42
CA ARG A 75 12.74 8.77 8.58
C ARG A 75 13.54 8.44 9.85
N GLU A 76 13.88 7.18 10.07
CA GLU A 76 14.72 6.77 11.21
C GLU A 76 16.12 7.38 11.12
N ILE A 77 16.72 7.40 9.93
CA ILE A 77 18.00 8.08 9.69
C ILE A 77 17.86 9.60 9.95
N ALA A 78 16.74 10.20 9.53
CA ALA A 78 16.48 11.61 9.80
C ALA A 78 16.35 11.89 11.30
N ASN A 79 15.64 11.05 12.05
CA ASN A 79 15.53 11.17 13.51
C ASN A 79 16.89 11.10 14.19
N TYR A 80 17.77 10.19 13.77
CA TYR A 80 19.14 10.10 14.28
C TYR A 80 19.90 11.43 14.13
N TYR A 81 19.90 12.03 12.95
CA TYR A 81 20.52 13.34 12.74
C TYR A 81 19.86 14.44 13.56
N PHE A 82 18.53 14.42 13.67
CA PHE A 82 17.79 15.40 14.47
C PHE A 82 18.15 15.33 15.96
N ASP A 83 18.25 14.12 16.53
CA ASP A 83 18.62 13.91 17.93
C ASP A 83 20.05 14.42 18.21
N PHE A 84 21.00 14.19 17.29
CA PHE A 84 22.33 14.78 17.39
C PHE A 84 22.32 16.30 17.28
N ALA A 85 21.51 16.85 16.37
CA ALA A 85 21.38 18.30 16.25
C ALA A 85 20.90 18.92 17.56
N LEU A 86 19.87 18.33 18.19
CA LEU A 86 19.32 18.79 19.46
C LEU A 86 20.36 18.65 20.61
N TYR A 87 21.10 17.53 20.65
CA TYR A 87 22.17 17.33 21.60
C TYR A 87 23.25 18.41 21.50
N TRP A 88 23.75 18.70 20.30
CA TRP A 88 24.78 19.71 20.09
C TRP A 88 24.27 21.11 20.38
N PHE A 89 23.02 21.43 20.02
CA PHE A 89 22.41 22.71 20.34
C PHE A 89 22.32 22.95 21.84
N ASN A 90 21.83 21.96 22.60
CA ASN A 90 21.72 22.08 24.06
C ASN A 90 23.10 22.26 24.73
N ASN A 91 24.11 21.54 24.26
CA ASN A 91 25.47 21.73 24.76
C ASN A 91 26.05 23.11 24.40
N ALA A 92 25.73 23.63 23.20
CA ALA A 92 26.13 24.95 22.78
C ALA A 92 25.49 26.06 23.62
N LEU A 93 24.22 25.90 24.02
CA LEU A 93 23.53 26.83 24.93
C LEU A 93 24.25 26.98 26.27
N VAL A 94 24.74 25.85 26.82
CA VAL A 94 25.43 25.84 28.14
C VAL A 94 26.85 26.36 28.04
N THR A 95 27.56 26.00 26.98
CA THR A 95 29.01 26.26 26.85
C THR A 95 29.37 27.50 26.03
N SER A 96 28.39 28.07 25.32
CA SER A 96 28.60 29.15 24.33
C SER A 96 29.64 28.80 23.24
N ASN A 97 29.82 27.50 22.96
CA ASN A 97 30.82 26.99 22.03
C ASN A 97 30.31 27.03 20.58
N LYS A 98 30.89 27.87 19.74
CA LYS A 98 30.49 28.03 18.32
C LYS A 98 30.70 26.79 17.48
N ASN A 99 31.64 25.90 17.83
CA ASN A 99 31.84 24.66 17.10
C ASN A 99 30.64 23.71 17.28
N LEU A 100 29.98 23.72 18.45
CA LEU A 100 28.81 22.92 18.73
C LEU A 100 27.58 23.45 18.00
N THR A 101 27.45 24.79 17.83
CA THR A 101 26.38 25.35 16.98
C THR A 101 26.55 24.93 15.53
N ALA A 102 27.77 24.91 15.00
CA ALA A 102 28.05 24.48 13.63
C ALA A 102 27.67 22.97 13.43
N GLN A 103 27.99 22.11 14.42
CA GLN A 103 27.59 20.70 14.39
C GLN A 103 26.07 20.54 14.46
N SER A 104 25.37 21.34 15.25
CA SER A 104 23.91 21.34 15.29
C SER A 104 23.31 21.73 13.94
N ILE A 105 23.79 22.79 13.30
CA ILE A 105 23.35 23.27 11.99
C ILE A 105 23.54 22.19 10.91
N ASP A 106 24.73 21.57 10.88
CA ASP A 106 25.03 20.49 9.91
C ASP A 106 24.07 19.30 10.06
N ASN A 107 23.86 18.85 11.32
CA ASN A 107 22.97 17.73 11.58
C ASN A 107 21.49 18.09 11.30
N CYS A 108 21.03 19.31 11.62
CA CYS A 108 19.71 19.78 11.20
C CYS A 108 19.54 19.72 9.67
N THR A 109 20.54 20.17 8.92
CA THR A 109 20.49 20.18 7.46
C THR A 109 20.40 18.76 6.89
N LYS A 110 21.17 17.81 7.45
CA LYS A 110 21.08 16.39 7.10
C LYS A 110 19.72 15.81 7.45
N ALA A 111 19.21 16.08 8.64
CA ALA A 111 17.88 15.65 9.07
C ALA A 111 16.79 16.14 8.11
N MET A 112 16.81 17.43 7.77
CA MET A 112 15.85 18.02 6.84
C MET A 112 15.87 17.35 5.47
N GLY A 113 17.05 17.06 4.91
CA GLY A 113 17.19 16.35 3.63
C GLY A 113 16.57 14.96 3.67
N GLN A 114 16.80 14.21 4.76
CA GLN A 114 16.23 12.87 4.95
C GLN A 114 14.72 12.93 5.20
N TYR A 115 14.22 13.87 6.01
CA TYR A 115 12.78 14.04 6.21
C TYR A 115 12.06 14.37 4.90
N LEU A 116 12.62 15.21 4.04
CA LEU A 116 12.02 15.48 2.73
C LEU A 116 11.97 14.24 1.85
N THR A 117 13.01 13.41 1.86
CA THR A 117 13.04 12.14 1.13
C THR A 117 11.99 11.16 1.67
N ALA A 118 11.87 11.02 3.00
CA ALA A 118 10.87 10.18 3.64
C ALA A 118 9.44 10.66 3.32
N TYR A 119 9.19 11.97 3.36
CA TYR A 119 7.92 12.60 2.96
C TYR A 119 7.53 12.21 1.53
N GLN A 120 8.47 12.29 0.59
CA GLN A 120 8.23 11.92 -0.81
C GLN A 120 7.93 10.42 -0.96
N ASN A 121 8.65 9.56 -0.23
CA ASN A 121 8.44 8.12 -0.30
C ASN A 121 7.09 7.70 0.30
N PHE A 122 6.65 8.28 1.43
CA PHE A 122 5.28 8.12 1.93
C PHE A 122 4.25 8.56 0.90
N GLY A 123 4.48 9.71 0.23
CA GLY A 123 3.60 10.19 -0.84
C GLY A 123 3.50 9.24 -2.03
N LYS A 124 4.64 8.61 -2.40
CA LYS A 124 4.70 7.64 -3.50
C LYS A 124 4.05 6.29 -3.17
N SER A 125 3.89 5.92 -1.90
CA SER A 125 3.24 4.66 -1.51
C SER A 125 1.72 4.69 -1.73
N ARG A 126 1.08 5.83 -1.51
CA ARG A 126 -0.39 5.98 -1.57
C ARG A 126 -1.02 5.57 -2.89
N PRO A 127 -0.55 6.06 -4.06
CA PRO A 127 -1.14 5.69 -5.35
C PRO A 127 -1.18 4.18 -5.59
N TYR A 128 -0.21 3.43 -5.11
CA TYR A 128 -0.19 1.98 -5.24
C TYR A 128 -1.34 1.32 -4.48
N PHE A 129 -1.58 1.74 -3.23
CA PHE A 129 -2.70 1.22 -2.45
C PHE A 129 -4.06 1.65 -3.01
N GLU A 130 -4.18 2.87 -3.57
CA GLU A 130 -5.41 3.30 -4.25
C GLU A 130 -5.68 2.48 -5.52
N ILE A 131 -4.65 2.16 -6.31
CA ILE A 131 -4.78 1.30 -7.49
C ILE A 131 -5.15 -0.12 -7.08
N ALA A 132 -4.54 -0.66 -6.02
CA ALA A 132 -4.84 -2.00 -5.50
C ALA A 132 -6.34 -2.19 -5.18
N LYS A 133 -7.04 -1.15 -4.71
CA LYS A 133 -8.50 -1.18 -4.46
C LYS A 133 -9.31 -1.60 -5.69
N ASN A 134 -8.85 -1.27 -6.90
CA ASN A 134 -9.57 -1.60 -8.13
C ASN A 134 -9.55 -3.11 -8.46
N TYR A 135 -8.66 -3.86 -7.83
CA TYR A 135 -8.45 -5.28 -8.09
C TYR A 135 -9.07 -6.19 -7.03
N THR A 136 -9.75 -5.63 -6.03
CA THR A 136 -10.44 -6.41 -5.00
C THR A 136 -11.86 -5.90 -4.75
N THR A 137 -12.77 -6.82 -4.45
CA THR A 137 -14.13 -6.52 -3.98
C THR A 137 -14.33 -6.95 -2.52
N LYS A 138 -13.31 -7.56 -1.89
CA LYS A 138 -13.38 -8.04 -0.52
C LYS A 138 -13.32 -6.85 0.45
N THR A 139 -14.37 -6.68 1.23
CA THR A 139 -14.51 -5.57 2.19
C THR A 139 -13.30 -5.46 3.13
N GLN A 140 -12.80 -6.58 3.67
CA GLN A 140 -11.63 -6.60 4.55
C GLN A 140 -10.37 -6.06 3.87
N TYR A 141 -10.16 -6.36 2.58
CA TYR A 141 -9.00 -5.85 1.84
C TYR A 141 -9.13 -4.36 1.55
N LEU A 142 -10.33 -3.91 1.19
CA LEU A 142 -10.60 -2.48 0.98
C LEU A 142 -10.38 -1.68 2.27
N GLU A 143 -10.77 -2.22 3.42
CA GLU A 143 -10.59 -1.61 4.73
C GLU A 143 -9.09 -1.51 5.08
N VAL A 144 -8.34 -2.60 4.96
CA VAL A 144 -6.89 -2.61 5.20
C VAL A 144 -6.14 -1.65 4.28
N LEU A 145 -6.50 -1.60 3.00
CA LEU A 145 -5.92 -0.62 2.07
C LEU A 145 -6.22 0.82 2.51
N GLY A 146 -7.41 1.06 3.07
CA GLY A 146 -7.76 2.33 3.69
C GLY A 146 -6.81 2.70 4.83
N TYR A 147 -6.48 1.74 5.70
CA TYR A 147 -5.50 1.95 6.79
C TYR A 147 -4.09 2.21 6.27
N TYR A 148 -3.62 1.50 5.23
CA TYR A 148 -2.31 1.77 4.61
C TYR A 148 -2.22 3.17 4.00
N ILE A 149 -3.29 3.64 3.36
CA ILE A 149 -3.37 5.00 2.82
C ILE A 149 -3.33 6.02 3.96
N GLY A 150 -4.12 5.82 5.02
CA GLY A 150 -4.12 6.68 6.20
C GLY A 150 -2.77 6.70 6.91
N PHE A 151 -2.13 5.54 7.07
CA PHE A 151 -0.79 5.39 7.63
C PHE A 151 0.27 6.17 6.83
N SER A 152 0.25 6.05 5.50
CA SER A 152 1.15 6.80 4.63
C SER A 152 0.94 8.31 4.74
N GLN A 153 -0.31 8.75 4.84
CA GLN A 153 -0.66 10.15 5.01
C GLN A 153 -0.23 10.71 6.37
N ALA A 154 -0.44 9.94 7.44
CA ALA A 154 0.04 10.28 8.78
C ALA A 154 1.58 10.34 8.82
N GLY A 155 2.26 9.39 8.14
CA GLY A 155 3.71 9.38 7.96
C GLY A 155 4.23 10.63 7.24
N GLN A 156 3.57 11.08 6.19
CA GLN A 156 3.89 12.36 5.52
C GLN A 156 3.74 13.54 6.48
N ASN A 157 2.66 13.60 7.24
CA ASN A 157 2.41 14.69 8.17
C ASN A 157 3.50 14.77 9.25
N ILE A 158 3.82 13.67 9.92
CA ILE A 158 4.91 13.61 10.92
C ILE A 158 6.24 14.06 10.32
N THR A 159 6.57 13.57 9.13
CA THR A 159 7.85 13.89 8.47
C THR A 159 7.97 15.38 8.14
N MET A 160 6.87 16.00 7.71
CA MET A 160 6.85 17.43 7.43
C MET A 160 6.95 18.26 8.72
N LEU A 161 6.28 17.84 9.79
CA LEU A 161 6.40 18.50 11.10
C LEU A 161 7.83 18.39 11.63
N ARG A 162 8.47 17.23 11.53
CA ARG A 162 9.88 17.02 11.91
C ARG A 162 10.84 17.84 11.05
N TYR A 163 10.58 17.97 9.75
CA TYR A 163 11.31 18.89 8.87
C TYR A 163 11.25 20.32 9.40
N ASN A 164 10.05 20.81 9.73
CA ASN A 164 9.85 22.14 10.27
C ASN A 164 10.52 22.32 11.64
N ALA A 165 10.45 21.33 12.54
CA ALA A 165 11.17 21.33 13.81
C ALA A 165 12.68 21.48 13.59
N SER A 166 13.23 20.70 12.63
CA SER A 166 14.65 20.79 12.28
C SER A 166 15.04 22.16 11.74
N ASP A 167 14.18 22.83 10.96
CA ASP A 167 14.45 24.18 10.47
C ASP A 167 14.43 25.21 11.60
N TYR A 168 13.47 25.13 12.53
CA TYR A 168 13.47 26.02 13.70
C TYR A 168 14.72 25.82 14.55
N LEU A 169 15.13 24.59 14.80
CA LEU A 169 16.35 24.27 15.57
C LEU A 169 17.61 24.78 14.85
N ARG A 170 17.71 24.58 13.53
CA ARG A 170 18.82 25.09 12.70
C ARG A 170 18.94 26.60 12.81
N ARG A 171 17.82 27.31 12.62
CA ARG A 171 17.79 28.80 12.74
C ARG A 171 18.10 29.28 14.16
N ALA A 172 17.65 28.53 15.18
CA ALA A 172 18.02 28.85 16.56
C ALA A 172 19.53 28.67 16.80
N ALA A 173 20.15 27.63 16.27
CA ALA A 173 21.59 27.41 16.34
C ALA A 173 22.38 28.50 15.58
N GLU A 174 21.90 28.96 14.42
CA GLU A 174 22.48 30.09 13.68
C GLU A 174 22.44 31.38 14.52
N ASN A 175 21.29 31.72 15.10
CA ASN A 175 21.17 32.91 15.96
C ASN A 175 22.03 32.82 17.23
N LEU A 176 22.13 31.61 17.81
CA LEU A 176 23.01 31.37 18.96
C LEU A 176 24.48 31.63 18.61
N SER A 177 24.92 31.24 17.41
CA SER A 177 26.30 31.48 16.94
C SER A 177 26.64 32.97 16.83
N PHE A 178 25.65 33.84 16.61
CA PHE A 178 25.77 35.29 16.56
C PHE A 178 25.48 35.97 17.89
N GLY A 179 25.07 35.24 18.92
CA GLY A 179 24.73 35.79 20.23
C GLY A 179 23.34 36.45 20.33
N HIS A 180 22.45 36.22 19.35
CA HIS A 180 21.11 36.80 19.30
C HIS A 180 20.12 35.97 20.15
N MET A 181 20.27 36.02 21.48
CA MET A 181 19.50 35.16 22.41
C MET A 181 18.00 35.39 22.38
N GLU A 182 17.52 36.59 22.10
CA GLU A 182 16.09 36.91 21.98
C GLU A 182 15.46 36.10 20.82
N ASN A 183 16.13 36.09 19.66
CA ASN A 183 15.68 35.30 18.50
C ASN A 183 15.73 33.79 18.79
N VAL A 184 16.76 33.32 19.52
CA VAL A 184 16.85 31.92 19.94
C VAL A 184 15.61 31.51 20.75
N THR A 185 15.24 32.34 21.75
CA THR A 185 14.07 32.06 22.61
C THR A 185 12.78 31.99 21.79
N ALA A 186 12.57 32.94 20.86
CA ALA A 186 11.38 32.96 20.01
C ALA A 186 11.32 31.72 19.08
N LEU A 187 12.44 31.29 18.48
CA LEU A 187 12.53 30.15 17.61
C LEU A 187 12.31 28.84 18.39
N MET A 188 12.83 28.71 19.60
CA MET A 188 12.65 27.56 20.46
C MET A 188 11.19 27.43 20.98
N ALA A 189 10.50 28.56 21.18
CA ALA A 189 9.06 28.53 21.46
C ALA A 189 8.26 27.91 20.30
N ASN A 190 8.54 28.30 19.05
CA ASN A 190 7.92 27.71 17.87
C ASN A 190 8.31 26.22 17.70
N PHE A 191 9.56 25.88 17.96
CA PHE A 191 10.03 24.49 17.99
C PHE A 191 9.19 23.63 18.94
N THR A 192 8.95 24.12 20.17
CA THR A 192 8.16 23.41 21.17
C THR A 192 6.71 23.17 20.69
N ILE A 193 6.10 24.16 20.03
CA ILE A 193 4.76 24.00 19.45
C ILE A 193 4.76 22.91 18.40
N ILE A 194 5.72 22.89 17.49
CA ILE A 194 5.83 21.84 16.46
C ILE A 194 6.04 20.46 17.09
N GLU A 195 6.88 20.34 18.13
CA GLU A 195 7.08 19.06 18.84
C GLU A 195 5.78 18.53 19.48
N GLN A 196 4.93 19.40 20.02
CA GLN A 196 3.59 19.01 20.48
C GLN A 196 2.71 18.50 19.34
N MET A 197 2.75 19.15 18.17
CA MET A 197 2.03 18.69 16.98
C MET A 197 2.57 17.33 16.48
N VAL A 198 3.89 17.09 16.55
CA VAL A 198 4.50 15.79 16.23
C VAL A 198 3.97 14.68 17.15
N GLN A 199 3.83 14.96 18.46
CA GLN A 199 3.28 13.97 19.41
C GLN A 199 1.85 13.59 19.04
N GLY A 200 0.97 14.55 18.74
CA GLY A 200 -0.39 14.28 18.29
C GLY A 200 -0.46 13.52 16.97
N ALA A 201 0.37 13.90 16.00
CA ALA A 201 0.43 13.20 14.70
C ALA A 201 0.98 11.77 14.85
N THR A 202 1.89 11.53 15.81
CA THR A 202 2.44 10.20 16.12
C THR A 202 1.36 9.26 16.68
N GLN A 203 0.43 9.77 17.48
CA GLN A 203 -0.70 8.97 17.97
C GLN A 203 -1.56 8.46 16.80
N VAL A 204 -1.96 9.35 15.88
CA VAL A 204 -2.72 8.97 14.68
C VAL A 204 -1.98 7.95 13.81
N TYR A 205 -0.67 8.13 13.63
CA TYR A 205 0.17 7.18 12.90
C TYR A 205 0.19 5.79 13.56
N ASN A 206 0.31 5.75 14.90
CA ASN A 206 0.32 4.49 15.64
C ASN A 206 -1.05 3.81 15.64
N GLU A 207 -2.15 4.56 15.63
CA GLU A 207 -3.51 4.01 15.49
C GLU A 207 -3.66 3.26 14.17
N PHE A 208 -3.26 3.86 13.04
CA PHE A 208 -3.28 3.18 11.75
C PHE A 208 -2.38 1.95 11.72
N ARG A 209 -1.18 2.03 12.32
CA ARG A 209 -0.28 0.89 12.44
C ARG A 209 -0.94 -0.26 13.21
N TYR A 210 -1.55 0.04 14.35
CA TYR A 210 -2.25 -0.96 15.17
C TYR A 210 -3.39 -1.65 14.38
N GLN A 211 -4.15 -0.87 13.61
CA GLN A 211 -5.19 -1.44 12.74
C GLN A 211 -4.62 -2.38 11.68
N ILE A 212 -3.52 -2.00 11.04
CA ILE A 212 -2.84 -2.83 10.02
C ILE A 212 -2.30 -4.13 10.66
N ASP A 213 -1.66 -4.03 11.82
CA ASP A 213 -1.05 -5.18 12.51
C ASP A 213 -2.11 -6.20 12.97
N GLY A 214 -3.38 -5.80 13.12
CA GLY A 214 -4.52 -6.67 13.39
C GLY A 214 -4.94 -7.59 12.22
N TYR A 215 -4.48 -7.31 11.00
CA TYR A 215 -4.79 -8.11 9.81
C TYR A 215 -3.63 -9.09 9.50
N LEU A 216 -3.75 -10.32 10.00
CA LEU A 216 -2.74 -11.38 9.85
C LEU A 216 -2.32 -11.69 8.40
N PHE A 217 -3.20 -11.44 7.42
CA PHE A 217 -2.93 -11.72 6.00
C PHE A 217 -1.73 -10.91 5.46
N PHE A 218 -1.58 -9.67 5.89
CA PHE A 218 -0.47 -8.80 5.44
C PHE A 218 0.82 -9.01 6.23
N SER A 219 0.76 -9.62 7.42
CA SER A 219 1.96 -10.03 8.16
C SER A 219 2.67 -11.23 7.52
N THR A 220 1.91 -12.17 6.94
CA THR A 220 2.45 -13.34 6.26
C THR A 220 3.11 -13.03 4.91
N ILE A 221 2.74 -11.91 4.24
CA ILE A 221 3.45 -11.45 3.02
C ILE A 221 4.85 -10.92 3.36
N ARG A 222 5.08 -10.46 4.60
CA ARG A 222 6.40 -10.01 5.08
C ARG A 222 7.36 -11.16 5.39
N GLU A 223 6.87 -12.35 5.67
CA GLU A 223 7.65 -13.53 5.98
C GLU A 223 7.81 -14.45 4.75
N VAL A 224 8.24 -13.90 3.60
CA VAL A 224 8.86 -14.75 2.57
C VAL A 224 10.20 -15.16 3.14
N PRO A 225 10.42 -16.44 3.48
CA PRO A 225 11.73 -16.89 3.95
C PRO A 225 12.76 -16.58 2.85
N ASP A 226 13.88 -15.96 3.22
CA ASP A 226 15.07 -15.94 2.39
C ASP A 226 15.33 -17.38 1.92
N GLN A 227 15.03 -17.67 0.67
CA GLN A 227 15.44 -18.91 0.06
C GLN A 227 16.95 -18.79 -0.20
N THR A 228 17.69 -19.27 0.81
CA THR A 228 19.12 -19.61 0.68
C THR A 228 19.34 -20.64 -0.41
#